data_6bbe39a8008c0b1844374a057171b26c
#
_entry.id   6bbe39a8008c0b1844374a057171b26c
#
_cell.length_a   1.000
_cell.length_b   1.000
_cell.length_c   1.000
_cell.angle_alpha   90.00
_cell.angle_beta   90.00
_cell.angle_gamma   90.00
#
_symmetry.space_group_name_H-M   'P 1'
#
loop_
_entity.id
_entity.type
_entity.pdbx_description
1 polymer ?
#
loop_
_entity_poly.entity_id
_entity_poly.type
_entity_poly.pdbx_seq_one_letter_code
_entity_poly.pdbx_strand_id
1 'polypeptide(L)'
;MSFRHCVAVDLGASSGRVMLAGYQPGQQTLALREIHRFTNSLQKVDGFDCWDLDSLEGEIRRGLEKVCEQGILIDSIGIDTWGVDYVLLDKAGQRVGLPVSYRDSRTQGLMRHAEEQLGRAEIYRRSGIQFLPFNTLYQLRALVEQQPERVSQAAHALLIPDYFSFRLTGNMNWEYTNATTTQLVNINSDSWDEDLLNWSGAPRDWFGTPTHPGNVIGHWICPQGNNIPVVAVASHDTASAVIAS
;
A
#
# COMPACT_ATOMS: atom_id res chain seq x y z
N MET A 1 20.37 -17.26 -22.15
CA MET A 1 19.29 -17.02 -21.14
C MET A 1 18.39 -15.92 -21.66
N SER A 2 17.07 -16.10 -21.62
CA SER A 2 16.10 -15.14 -22.13
C SER A 2 16.03 -13.89 -21.24
N PHE A 3 15.71 -12.74 -21.82
CA PHE A 3 15.33 -11.54 -21.08
C PHE A 3 14.16 -11.83 -20.15
N ARG A 4 14.20 -11.24 -18.95
CA ARG A 4 13.08 -11.17 -18.02
C ARG A 4 12.50 -9.77 -18.07
N HIS A 5 11.20 -9.65 -18.24
CA HIS A 5 10.53 -8.36 -18.26
C HIS A 5 9.55 -8.25 -17.10
N CYS A 6 9.75 -7.25 -16.26
CA CYS A 6 8.85 -6.95 -15.15
C CYS A 6 8.27 -5.55 -15.33
N VAL A 7 7.06 -5.35 -14.85
CA VAL A 7 6.44 -4.02 -14.77
C VAL A 7 6.43 -3.56 -13.33
N ALA A 8 7.01 -2.39 -13.08
CA ALA A 8 6.94 -1.73 -11.80
C ALA A 8 5.96 -0.55 -11.87
N VAL A 9 5.00 -0.53 -10.94
CA VAL A 9 4.10 0.60 -10.70
C VAL A 9 4.59 1.29 -9.44
N ASP A 10 5.16 2.48 -9.62
CA ASP A 10 5.75 3.31 -8.56
C ASP A 10 4.83 4.52 -8.33
N LEU A 11 4.15 4.53 -7.17
CA LEU A 11 3.20 5.57 -6.78
C LEU A 11 3.79 6.45 -5.67
N GLY A 12 4.22 7.64 -6.04
CA GLY A 12 4.56 8.67 -5.06
C GLY A 12 3.36 9.53 -4.67
N ALA A 13 3.54 10.33 -3.62
CA ALA A 13 2.50 11.22 -3.08
C ALA A 13 2.09 12.39 -4.00
N SER A 14 2.79 12.60 -5.12
CA SER A 14 2.51 13.68 -6.10
C SER A 14 2.46 13.20 -7.54
N SER A 15 3.02 12.03 -7.84
CA SER A 15 3.01 11.45 -9.19
C SER A 15 3.16 9.94 -9.14
N GLY A 16 2.69 9.26 -10.19
CA GLY A 16 2.90 7.83 -10.37
C GLY A 16 3.58 7.53 -11.71
N ARG A 17 4.20 6.36 -11.79
CA ARG A 17 4.88 5.87 -12.99
C ARG A 17 4.59 4.40 -13.19
N VAL A 18 4.50 4.00 -14.46
CA VAL A 18 4.57 2.60 -14.88
C VAL A 18 5.86 2.42 -15.67
N MET A 19 6.74 1.57 -15.16
CA MET A 19 8.06 1.31 -15.71
C MET A 19 8.12 -0.12 -16.25
N LEU A 20 8.71 -0.29 -17.42
CA LEU A 20 9.10 -1.59 -17.93
C LEU A 20 10.58 -1.83 -17.62
N ALA A 21 10.85 -2.87 -16.86
CA ALA A 21 12.19 -3.32 -16.53
C ALA A 21 12.55 -4.55 -17.36
N GLY A 22 13.66 -4.50 -18.11
CA GLY A 22 14.24 -5.65 -18.81
C GLY A 22 15.51 -6.07 -18.12
N TYR A 23 15.56 -7.29 -17.59
CA TYR A 23 16.74 -7.85 -16.93
C TYR A 23 17.33 -8.98 -17.76
N GLN A 24 18.65 -8.92 -17.98
CA GLN A 24 19.40 -9.96 -18.67
C GLN A 24 20.35 -10.67 -17.70
N PRO A 25 19.97 -11.84 -17.16
CA PRO A 25 20.73 -12.51 -16.12
C PRO A 25 22.18 -12.85 -16.51
N GLY A 26 22.42 -13.22 -17.78
CA GLY A 26 23.75 -13.58 -18.26
C GLY A 26 24.75 -12.43 -18.33
N GLN A 27 24.27 -11.20 -18.43
CA GLN A 27 25.09 -9.96 -18.48
C GLN A 27 24.95 -9.13 -17.21
N GLN A 28 24.06 -9.50 -16.30
CA GLN A 28 23.71 -8.74 -15.09
C GLN A 28 23.32 -7.28 -15.41
N THR A 29 22.66 -7.06 -16.54
CA THR A 29 22.25 -5.74 -16.98
C THR A 29 20.76 -5.54 -16.76
N LEU A 30 20.42 -4.35 -16.29
CA LEU A 30 19.04 -3.90 -16.09
C LEU A 30 18.79 -2.67 -16.97
N ALA A 31 17.76 -2.72 -17.81
CA ALA A 31 17.27 -1.60 -18.58
C ALA A 31 15.91 -1.18 -18.08
N LEU A 32 15.72 0.11 -17.78
CA LEU A 32 14.47 0.68 -17.32
C LEU A 32 13.91 1.62 -18.39
N ARG A 33 12.62 1.52 -18.64
CA ARG A 33 11.92 2.39 -19.57
C ARG A 33 10.60 2.86 -18.96
N GLU A 34 10.42 4.18 -18.88
CA GLU A 34 9.14 4.76 -18.48
C GLU A 34 8.11 4.57 -19.59
N ILE A 35 6.99 3.95 -19.26
CA ILE A 35 5.89 3.69 -20.20
C ILE A 35 4.76 4.70 -20.02
N HIS A 36 4.50 5.06 -18.76
CA HIS A 36 3.43 5.98 -18.44
C HIS A 36 3.75 6.76 -17.17
N ARG A 37 3.44 8.06 -17.18
CA ARG A 37 3.57 8.95 -16.03
C ARG A 37 2.27 9.72 -15.86
N PHE A 38 1.88 9.94 -14.62
CA PHE A 38 0.66 10.65 -14.26
C PHE A 38 0.82 11.40 -12.94
N THR A 39 -0.05 12.36 -12.72
CA THR A 39 -0.11 13.11 -11.46
C THR A 39 -0.95 12.37 -10.44
N ASN A 40 -0.58 12.53 -9.16
CA ASN A 40 -1.37 12.11 -8.02
C ASN A 40 -1.81 13.37 -7.27
N SER A 41 -3.11 13.52 -7.03
CA SER A 41 -3.69 14.70 -6.39
C SER A 41 -4.68 14.31 -5.30
N LEU A 42 -4.87 15.22 -4.37
CA LEU A 42 -5.88 15.11 -3.33
C LEU A 42 -7.18 15.79 -3.77
N GLN A 43 -8.29 15.29 -3.26
CA GLN A 43 -9.60 15.94 -3.37
C GLN A 43 -10.21 16.11 -1.97
N LYS A 44 -11.00 17.17 -1.79
CA LYS A 44 -11.74 17.38 -0.54
C LYS A 44 -13.05 16.62 -0.59
N VAL A 45 -13.26 15.72 0.38
CA VAL A 45 -14.51 14.99 0.55
C VAL A 45 -14.90 15.02 2.04
N ASP A 46 -16.08 15.50 2.33
CA ASP A 46 -16.63 15.65 3.70
C ASP A 46 -15.68 16.37 4.67
N GLY A 47 -14.92 17.34 4.14
CA GLY A 47 -13.95 18.13 4.91
C GLY A 47 -12.56 17.53 5.02
N PHE A 48 -12.36 16.29 4.60
CA PHE A 48 -11.05 15.58 4.62
C PHE A 48 -10.32 15.69 3.30
N ASP A 49 -8.98 15.66 3.36
CA ASP A 49 -8.11 15.54 2.18
C ASP A 49 -7.96 14.05 1.83
N CYS A 50 -8.57 13.65 0.71
CA CYS A 50 -8.66 12.24 0.30
C CYS A 50 -7.89 11.97 -0.99
N TRP A 51 -7.39 10.74 -1.15
CA TRP A 51 -6.80 10.25 -2.40
C TRP A 51 -7.88 9.91 -3.42
N ASP A 52 -7.66 10.29 -4.70
CA ASP A 52 -8.50 9.88 -5.82
C ASP A 52 -8.04 8.52 -6.37
N LEU A 53 -8.48 7.44 -5.70
CA LEU A 53 -8.09 6.08 -6.08
C LEU A 53 -8.66 5.64 -7.45
N ASP A 54 -9.78 6.19 -7.88
CA ASP A 54 -10.37 5.83 -9.18
C ASP A 54 -9.52 6.38 -10.32
N SER A 55 -9.05 7.62 -10.18
CA SER A 55 -8.09 8.20 -11.11
C SER A 55 -6.78 7.40 -11.12
N LEU A 56 -6.22 7.07 -9.95
CA LEU A 56 -4.98 6.31 -9.85
C LEU A 56 -5.12 4.91 -10.46
N GLU A 57 -6.20 4.17 -10.17
CA GLU A 57 -6.45 2.85 -10.77
C GLU A 57 -6.57 2.94 -12.29
N GLY A 58 -7.26 3.97 -12.80
CA GLY A 58 -7.38 4.21 -14.24
C GLY A 58 -6.03 4.44 -14.91
N GLU A 59 -5.16 5.22 -14.29
CA GLU A 59 -3.82 5.50 -14.81
C GLU A 59 -2.89 4.28 -14.73
N ILE A 60 -2.97 3.48 -13.66
CA ILE A 60 -2.24 2.20 -13.53
C ILE A 60 -2.65 1.27 -14.67
N ARG A 61 -3.96 1.04 -14.85
CA ARG A 61 -4.46 0.15 -15.91
C ARG A 61 -4.04 0.62 -17.29
N ARG A 62 -4.15 1.92 -17.59
CA ARG A 62 -3.68 2.51 -18.84
C ARG A 62 -2.21 2.26 -19.09
N GLY A 63 -1.37 2.39 -18.06
CA GLY A 63 0.06 2.10 -18.15
C GLY A 63 0.36 0.63 -18.42
N LEU A 64 -0.33 -0.28 -17.73
CA LEU A 64 -0.22 -1.73 -17.93
C LEU A 64 -0.65 -2.15 -19.33
N GLU A 65 -1.75 -1.59 -19.84
CA GLU A 65 -2.26 -1.84 -21.18
C GLU A 65 -1.25 -1.41 -22.25
N LYS A 66 -0.64 -0.20 -22.10
CA LYS A 66 0.43 0.27 -23.00
C LYS A 66 1.65 -0.68 -23.04
N VAL A 67 1.96 -1.36 -21.93
CA VAL A 67 3.02 -2.38 -21.94
C VAL A 67 2.58 -3.59 -22.74
N CYS A 68 1.37 -4.09 -22.51
CA CYS A 68 0.82 -5.26 -23.22
C CYS A 68 0.71 -5.06 -24.72
N GLU A 69 0.36 -3.84 -25.18
CA GLU A 69 0.27 -3.47 -26.60
C GLU A 69 1.62 -3.62 -27.34
N GLN A 70 2.74 -3.63 -26.63
CA GLN A 70 4.06 -3.80 -27.25
C GLN A 70 4.37 -5.24 -27.60
N GLY A 71 3.51 -6.20 -27.23
CA GLY A 71 3.73 -7.63 -27.52
C GLY A 71 4.87 -8.27 -26.75
N ILE A 72 5.35 -7.60 -25.67
CA ILE A 72 6.42 -8.11 -24.82
C ILE A 72 5.83 -9.09 -23.81
N LEU A 73 6.44 -10.26 -23.65
CA LEU A 73 6.06 -11.20 -22.61
C LEU A 73 6.48 -10.64 -21.25
N ILE A 74 5.52 -10.43 -20.36
CA ILE A 74 5.75 -9.90 -19.01
C ILE A 74 5.77 -11.04 -18.00
N ASP A 75 6.84 -11.14 -17.24
CA ASP A 75 7.04 -12.18 -16.22
C ASP A 75 6.32 -11.84 -14.91
N SER A 76 6.22 -10.54 -14.54
CA SER A 76 5.52 -10.10 -13.33
C SER A 76 5.20 -8.61 -13.31
N ILE A 77 4.23 -8.25 -12.44
CA ILE A 77 3.89 -6.87 -12.07
C ILE A 77 4.15 -6.73 -10.57
N GLY A 78 4.83 -5.65 -10.16
CA GLY A 78 4.99 -5.22 -8.79
C GLY A 78 4.48 -3.80 -8.59
N ILE A 79 3.93 -3.52 -7.41
CA ILE A 79 3.40 -2.19 -7.06
C ILE A 79 4.03 -1.75 -5.75
N ASP A 80 4.66 -0.58 -5.75
CA ASP A 80 5.10 0.10 -4.54
C ASP A 80 4.48 1.50 -4.44
N THR A 81 4.32 1.97 -3.22
CA THR A 81 3.69 3.26 -2.94
C THR A 81 4.29 3.91 -1.70
N TRP A 82 3.84 5.13 -1.41
CA TRP A 82 4.04 5.72 -0.07
C TRP A 82 3.42 4.83 1.02
N GLY A 83 3.92 4.97 2.25
CA GLY A 83 3.43 4.22 3.41
C GLY A 83 2.24 4.87 4.11
N VAL A 84 1.84 4.28 5.21
CA VAL A 84 0.91 4.71 6.25
C VAL A 84 -0.57 4.82 5.89
N ASP A 85 -0.93 5.03 4.62
CA ASP A 85 -2.32 5.20 4.22
C ASP A 85 -2.98 3.86 3.86
N TYR A 86 -4.28 3.80 4.10
CA TYR A 86 -5.07 2.57 3.96
C TYR A 86 -6.45 2.83 3.34
N VAL A 87 -7.02 1.79 2.80
CA VAL A 87 -8.36 1.75 2.21
C VAL A 87 -9.24 0.81 3.02
N LEU A 88 -10.40 1.29 3.43
CA LEU A 88 -11.41 0.46 4.10
C LEU A 88 -12.28 -0.23 3.05
N LEU A 89 -12.50 -1.52 3.26
CA LEU A 89 -13.40 -2.33 2.44
C LEU A 89 -14.48 -2.98 3.29
N ASP A 90 -15.67 -3.13 2.75
CA ASP A 90 -16.74 -3.91 3.35
C ASP A 90 -16.54 -5.42 3.12
N LYS A 91 -17.46 -6.24 3.61
CA LYS A 91 -17.45 -7.71 3.45
C LYS A 91 -17.51 -8.17 2.00
N ALA A 92 -18.02 -7.34 1.08
CA ALA A 92 -18.08 -7.62 -0.34
C ALA A 92 -16.83 -7.12 -1.11
N GLY A 93 -15.84 -6.53 -0.40
CA GLY A 93 -14.64 -5.96 -0.99
C GLY A 93 -14.88 -4.59 -1.66
N GLN A 94 -16.02 -3.94 -1.38
CA GLN A 94 -16.29 -2.60 -1.87
C GLN A 94 -15.71 -1.55 -0.94
N ARG A 95 -15.27 -0.42 -1.48
CA ARG A 95 -14.70 0.66 -0.67
C ARG A 95 -15.74 1.28 0.26
N VAL A 96 -15.33 1.50 1.50
CA VAL A 96 -16.08 2.27 2.50
C VAL A 96 -15.53 3.71 2.51
N GLY A 97 -16.04 4.53 1.60
CA GLY A 97 -15.57 5.91 1.38
C GLY A 97 -14.20 5.99 0.70
N LEU A 98 -13.68 7.20 0.59
CA LEU A 98 -12.34 7.45 0.07
C LEU A 98 -11.28 7.39 1.19
N PRO A 99 -10.05 6.95 0.89
CA PRO A 99 -8.97 6.97 1.87
C PRO A 99 -8.53 8.41 2.15
N VAL A 100 -8.50 8.76 3.42
CA VAL A 100 -8.01 10.06 3.86
C VAL A 100 -6.49 10.04 3.84
N SER A 101 -5.90 11.07 3.23
CA SER A 101 -4.45 11.20 3.11
C SER A 101 -3.77 11.41 4.46
N TYR A 102 -2.54 10.92 4.60
CA TYR A 102 -1.67 11.22 5.73
C TYR A 102 -1.36 12.72 5.89
N ARG A 103 -1.61 13.52 4.84
CA ARG A 103 -1.44 14.98 4.87
C ARG A 103 -2.61 15.72 5.53
N ASP A 104 -3.71 15.01 5.79
CA ASP A 104 -4.86 15.56 6.50
C ASP A 104 -4.53 15.84 7.97
N SER A 105 -5.12 16.88 8.53
CA SER A 105 -4.82 17.33 9.91
C SER A 105 -5.54 16.54 11.00
N ARG A 106 -6.37 15.54 10.66
CA ARG A 106 -7.23 14.80 11.61
C ARG A 106 -6.48 14.12 12.76
N THR A 107 -5.19 13.84 12.58
CA THR A 107 -4.36 13.17 13.59
C THR A 107 -3.69 14.11 14.58
N GLN A 108 -3.97 15.41 14.49
CA GLN A 108 -3.32 16.40 15.34
C GLN A 108 -3.54 16.10 16.83
N GLY A 109 -2.46 16.02 17.60
CA GLY A 109 -2.48 15.73 19.04
C GLY A 109 -2.49 14.25 19.41
N LEU A 110 -2.89 13.35 18.53
CA LEU A 110 -3.05 11.92 18.84
C LEU A 110 -1.73 11.21 19.15
N MET A 111 -0.62 11.63 18.54
CA MET A 111 0.70 11.07 18.88
C MET A 111 1.06 11.34 20.33
N ARG A 112 0.84 12.56 20.83
CA ARG A 112 1.05 12.90 22.26
C ARG A 112 0.14 12.07 23.16
N HIS A 113 -1.13 11.94 22.78
CA HIS A 113 -2.09 11.13 23.53
C HIS A 113 -1.65 9.66 23.66
N ALA A 114 -1.15 9.07 22.57
CA ALA A 114 -0.57 7.73 22.62
C ALA A 114 0.66 7.64 23.54
N GLU A 115 1.56 8.61 23.47
CA GLU A 115 2.75 8.67 24.32
C GLU A 115 2.39 8.79 25.81
N GLU A 116 1.35 9.53 26.14
CA GLU A 116 0.86 9.68 27.53
C GLU A 116 0.21 8.39 28.06
N GLN A 117 -0.50 7.63 27.22
CA GLN A 117 -1.22 6.41 27.64
C GLN A 117 -0.39 5.15 27.57
N LEU A 118 0.41 4.98 26.53
CA LEU A 118 1.18 3.76 26.29
C LEU A 118 2.67 3.91 26.67
N GLY A 119 3.16 5.15 26.72
CA GLY A 119 4.58 5.43 26.89
C GLY A 119 5.37 5.35 25.58
N ARG A 120 6.08 6.45 25.25
CA ARG A 120 6.89 6.55 24.02
C ARG A 120 7.90 5.40 23.87
N ALA A 121 8.60 5.05 24.93
CA ALA A 121 9.59 3.97 24.91
C ALA A 121 8.96 2.61 24.61
N GLU A 122 7.77 2.36 25.16
CA GLU A 122 7.06 1.10 24.93
C GLU A 122 6.53 0.98 23.50
N ILE A 123 5.94 2.04 22.94
CA ILE A 123 5.52 2.06 21.54
C ILE A 123 6.73 1.77 20.63
N TYR A 124 7.88 2.42 20.88
CA TYR A 124 9.08 2.19 20.08
C TYR A 124 9.64 0.78 20.25
N ARG A 125 9.68 0.26 21.46
CA ARG A 125 10.14 -1.11 21.74
C ARG A 125 9.35 -2.17 20.99
N ARG A 126 8.06 -1.92 20.79
CA ARG A 126 7.16 -2.82 20.05
C ARG A 126 7.30 -2.65 18.54
N SER A 127 7.20 -1.44 18.05
CA SER A 127 7.09 -1.16 16.60
C SER A 127 8.42 -0.90 15.91
N GLY A 128 9.44 -0.40 16.62
CA GLY A 128 10.74 -0.02 16.03
C GLY A 128 10.68 1.15 15.04
N ILE A 129 9.52 1.83 14.92
CA ILE A 129 9.25 2.79 13.86
C ILE A 129 9.37 4.23 14.37
N GLN A 130 9.85 5.11 13.51
CA GLN A 130 9.91 6.55 13.73
C GLN A 130 8.52 7.11 14.09
N PHE A 131 8.49 7.99 15.08
CA PHE A 131 7.28 8.71 15.48
C PHE A 131 6.98 9.82 14.50
N LEU A 132 5.92 9.64 13.72
CA LEU A 132 5.39 10.63 12.81
C LEU A 132 3.90 10.82 13.12
N PRO A 133 3.38 12.05 13.21
CA PRO A 133 2.01 12.30 13.65
C PRO A 133 0.94 11.70 12.72
N PHE A 134 1.35 11.27 11.55
CA PHE A 134 0.49 10.67 10.52
C PHE A 134 0.64 9.14 10.40
N ASN A 135 1.37 8.44 11.28
CA ASN A 135 1.40 6.98 11.24
C ASN A 135 -0.01 6.39 11.36
N THR A 136 -0.22 5.25 10.75
CA THR A 136 -1.55 4.59 10.66
C THR A 136 -2.18 4.38 12.03
N LEU A 137 -1.38 4.09 13.06
CA LEU A 137 -1.81 3.99 14.45
C LEU A 137 -2.70 5.18 14.85
N TYR A 138 -2.26 6.41 14.55
CA TYR A 138 -3.00 7.63 14.88
C TYR A 138 -4.14 7.90 13.91
N GLN A 139 -3.96 7.54 12.63
CA GLN A 139 -5.02 7.68 11.63
C GLN A 139 -6.24 6.79 11.95
N LEU A 140 -6.01 5.56 12.41
CA LEU A 140 -7.09 4.66 12.84
C LEU A 140 -7.79 5.19 14.09
N ARG A 141 -7.05 5.73 15.05
CA ARG A 141 -7.64 6.37 16.23
C ARG A 141 -8.54 7.54 15.81
N ALA A 142 -8.07 8.41 14.92
CA ALA A 142 -8.88 9.50 14.37
C ALA A 142 -10.14 9.00 13.66
N LEU A 143 -10.03 7.93 12.88
CA LEU A 143 -11.16 7.30 12.20
C LEU A 143 -12.23 6.84 13.19
N VAL A 144 -11.82 6.12 14.24
CA VAL A 144 -12.73 5.59 15.27
C VAL A 144 -13.45 6.72 16.02
N GLU A 145 -12.74 7.81 16.33
CA GLU A 145 -13.31 8.96 17.04
C GLU A 145 -14.22 9.84 16.18
N GLN A 146 -13.88 10.01 14.89
CA GLN A 146 -14.51 11.02 14.03
C GLN A 146 -15.48 10.44 13.00
N GLN A 147 -15.37 9.15 12.65
CA GLN A 147 -16.14 8.51 11.58
C GLN A 147 -16.62 7.09 11.99
N PRO A 148 -17.34 6.94 13.13
CA PRO A 148 -17.73 5.62 13.65
C PRO A 148 -18.67 4.86 12.69
N GLU A 149 -19.39 5.54 11.81
CA GLU A 149 -20.22 4.94 10.77
C GLU A 149 -19.37 4.17 9.73
N ARG A 150 -18.19 4.68 9.39
CA ARG A 150 -17.26 3.97 8.50
C ARG A 150 -16.66 2.74 9.18
N VAL A 151 -16.38 2.85 10.47
CA VAL A 151 -15.90 1.72 11.28
C VAL A 151 -16.91 0.58 11.27
N SER A 152 -18.20 0.88 11.42
CA SER A 152 -19.27 -0.13 11.43
C SER A 152 -19.50 -0.83 10.09
N GLN A 153 -19.16 -0.18 8.98
CA GLN A 153 -19.31 -0.70 7.62
C GLN A 153 -18.09 -1.51 7.15
N ALA A 154 -16.91 -1.18 7.67
CA ALA A 154 -15.67 -1.79 7.24
C ALA A 154 -15.53 -3.23 7.77
N ALA A 155 -14.93 -4.08 6.94
CA ALA A 155 -14.54 -5.45 7.27
C ALA A 155 -13.04 -5.70 7.05
N HIS A 156 -12.37 -4.89 6.23
CA HIS A 156 -10.95 -5.00 5.93
C HIS A 156 -10.32 -3.62 5.80
N ALA A 157 -9.03 -3.54 6.17
CA ALA A 157 -8.17 -2.40 5.88
C ALA A 157 -6.96 -2.89 5.08
N LEU A 158 -6.81 -2.41 3.84
CA LEU A 158 -5.67 -2.68 2.98
C LEU A 158 -4.80 -1.44 2.86
N LEU A 159 -3.48 -1.61 2.92
CA LEU A 159 -2.56 -0.53 2.58
C LEU A 159 -2.67 -0.19 1.08
N ILE A 160 -2.26 0.99 0.68
CA ILE A 160 -2.48 1.47 -0.69
C ILE A 160 -1.94 0.50 -1.76
N PRO A 161 -0.70 -0.05 -1.67
CA PRO A 161 -0.20 -0.99 -2.69
C PRO A 161 -0.94 -2.32 -2.68
N ASP A 162 -1.34 -2.80 -1.49
CA ASP A 162 -2.14 -4.01 -1.35
C ASP A 162 -3.54 -3.83 -1.93
N TYR A 163 -4.14 -2.65 -1.77
CA TYR A 163 -5.41 -2.31 -2.40
C TYR A 163 -5.33 -2.38 -3.94
N PHE A 164 -4.32 -1.77 -4.56
CA PHE A 164 -4.19 -1.85 -6.01
C PHE A 164 -3.87 -3.26 -6.51
N SER A 165 -3.09 -4.03 -5.75
CA SER A 165 -2.86 -5.46 -6.02
C SER A 165 -4.16 -6.24 -5.94
N PHE A 166 -5.01 -5.99 -4.94
CA PHE A 166 -6.35 -6.56 -4.81
C PHE A 166 -7.25 -6.19 -6.01
N ARG A 167 -7.21 -4.91 -6.46
CA ARG A 167 -7.99 -4.46 -7.62
C ARG A 167 -7.58 -5.14 -8.93
N LEU A 168 -6.34 -5.57 -9.06
CA LEU A 168 -5.85 -6.32 -10.21
C LEU A 168 -6.14 -7.81 -10.13
N THR A 169 -6.10 -8.41 -8.95
CA THR A 169 -6.08 -9.88 -8.77
C THR A 169 -7.33 -10.45 -8.11
N GLY A 170 -8.07 -9.65 -7.36
CA GLY A 170 -9.16 -10.12 -6.48
C GLY A 170 -8.69 -10.71 -5.15
N ASN A 171 -7.38 -10.79 -4.88
CA ASN A 171 -6.82 -11.38 -3.68
C ASN A 171 -6.26 -10.29 -2.74
N MET A 172 -6.64 -10.34 -1.47
CA MET A 172 -6.13 -9.44 -0.45
C MET A 172 -4.76 -9.90 0.04
N ASN A 173 -3.90 -8.94 0.33
CA ASN A 173 -2.56 -9.13 0.88
C ASN A 173 -2.26 -8.01 1.87
N TRP A 174 -1.29 -8.20 2.76
CA TRP A 174 -0.76 -7.20 3.68
C TRP A 174 0.76 -7.31 3.64
N GLU A 175 1.40 -6.55 2.73
CA GLU A 175 2.83 -6.67 2.54
C GLU A 175 3.60 -6.05 3.70
N TYR A 176 4.60 -6.79 4.19
CA TYR A 176 5.28 -6.52 5.45
C TYR A 176 5.99 -5.16 5.49
N THR A 177 6.70 -4.77 4.44
CA THR A 177 7.47 -3.52 4.46
C THR A 177 6.57 -2.29 4.54
N ASN A 178 5.42 -2.31 3.87
CA ASN A 178 4.43 -1.26 4.00
C ASN A 178 3.68 -1.36 5.34
N ALA A 179 3.37 -2.59 5.81
CA ALA A 179 2.75 -2.80 7.11
C ALA A 179 3.60 -2.23 8.27
N THR A 180 4.92 -2.31 8.20
CA THR A 180 5.80 -1.72 9.24
C THR A 180 5.64 -0.21 9.37
N THR A 181 5.31 0.51 8.27
CA THR A 181 5.11 1.97 8.31
C THR A 181 3.93 2.39 9.19
N THR A 182 3.02 1.46 9.44
CA THR A 182 1.80 1.72 10.22
C THR A 182 2.04 2.03 11.69
N GLN A 183 3.20 1.66 12.23
CA GLN A 183 3.50 1.62 13.66
C GLN A 183 2.58 0.64 14.43
N LEU A 184 2.03 -0.37 13.75
CA LEU A 184 1.14 -1.39 14.31
C LEU A 184 1.75 -2.80 14.27
N VAL A 185 2.87 -3.00 13.57
CA VAL A 185 3.57 -4.29 13.52
C VAL A 185 4.55 -4.40 14.66
N ASN A 186 4.52 -5.53 15.37
CA ASN A 186 5.49 -5.84 16.41
C ASN A 186 6.75 -6.45 15.79
N ILE A 187 7.89 -5.79 15.96
CA ILE A 187 9.19 -6.18 15.39
C ILE A 187 9.77 -7.50 15.91
N ASN A 188 9.23 -8.03 17.00
CA ASN A 188 9.69 -9.29 17.58
C ASN A 188 8.89 -10.50 17.10
N SER A 189 7.68 -10.29 16.57
CA SER A 189 6.79 -11.36 16.12
C SER A 189 6.42 -11.27 14.64
N ASP A 190 6.87 -10.22 13.93
CA ASP A 190 6.51 -9.91 12.54
C ASP A 190 5.00 -9.94 12.27
N SER A 191 4.20 -9.61 13.30
CA SER A 191 2.75 -9.62 13.25
C SER A 191 2.16 -8.34 13.82
N TRP A 192 0.87 -8.13 13.62
CA TRP A 192 0.16 -7.00 14.20
C TRP A 192 0.23 -7.04 15.72
N ASP A 193 0.59 -5.89 16.33
CA ASP A 193 0.65 -5.73 17.79
C ASP A 193 -0.75 -5.46 18.34
N GLU A 194 -1.24 -6.36 19.18
CA GLU A 194 -2.60 -6.27 19.71
C GLU A 194 -2.82 -5.05 20.63
N ASP A 195 -1.82 -4.66 21.43
CA ASP A 195 -1.97 -3.52 22.33
C ASP A 195 -2.02 -2.21 21.54
N LEU A 196 -1.22 -2.07 20.48
CA LEU A 196 -1.23 -0.89 19.60
C LEU A 196 -2.53 -0.84 18.79
N LEU A 197 -3.01 -1.98 18.27
CA LEU A 197 -4.31 -2.06 17.62
C LEU A 197 -5.46 -1.72 18.58
N ASN A 198 -5.46 -2.28 19.78
CA ASN A 198 -6.46 -1.98 20.80
C ASN A 198 -6.48 -0.49 21.14
N TRP A 199 -5.32 0.14 21.27
CA TRP A 199 -5.26 1.59 21.49
C TRP A 199 -5.82 2.37 20.31
N SER A 200 -5.58 1.95 19.09
CA SER A 200 -6.15 2.58 17.88
C SER A 200 -7.67 2.48 17.82
N GLY A 201 -8.25 1.47 18.47
CA GLY A 201 -9.67 1.15 18.42
C GLY A 201 -10.11 0.43 17.14
N ALA A 202 -9.19 0.16 16.22
CA ALA A 202 -9.52 -0.57 15.00
C ALA A 202 -9.69 -2.07 15.28
N PRO A 203 -10.72 -2.72 14.70
CA PRO A 203 -10.90 -4.16 14.84
C PRO A 203 -9.72 -4.97 14.30
N ARG A 204 -9.24 -5.94 15.07
CA ARG A 204 -8.13 -6.81 14.64
C ARG A 204 -8.45 -7.56 13.35
N ASP A 205 -9.70 -7.92 13.15
CA ASP A 205 -10.16 -8.73 12.00
C ASP A 205 -10.07 -7.96 10.66
N TRP A 206 -9.82 -6.66 10.68
CA TRP A 206 -9.60 -5.90 9.45
C TRP A 206 -8.28 -6.24 8.76
N PHE A 207 -7.36 -6.86 9.49
CA PHE A 207 -5.98 -7.08 9.07
C PHE A 207 -5.68 -8.58 8.98
N GLY A 208 -5.30 -9.03 7.80
CA GLY A 208 -4.77 -10.37 7.59
C GLY A 208 -3.34 -10.52 8.11
N THR A 209 -2.73 -11.64 7.87
CA THR A 209 -1.34 -11.88 8.26
C THR A 209 -0.38 -11.08 7.36
N PRO A 210 0.58 -10.32 7.93
CA PRO A 210 1.62 -9.69 7.13
C PRO A 210 2.45 -10.72 6.35
N THR A 211 2.74 -10.42 5.09
CA THR A 211 3.49 -11.31 4.20
C THR A 211 4.77 -10.64 3.70
N HIS A 212 5.85 -11.39 3.68
CA HIS A 212 7.11 -10.90 3.12
C HIS A 212 7.06 -10.79 1.59
N PRO A 213 7.91 -9.92 0.97
CA PRO A 213 8.03 -9.81 -0.48
C PRO A 213 8.43 -11.14 -1.14
N GLY A 214 8.11 -11.28 -2.43
CA GLY A 214 8.50 -12.43 -3.26
C GLY A 214 7.37 -13.40 -3.57
N ASN A 215 6.23 -13.30 -2.91
CA ASN A 215 5.08 -14.17 -3.15
C ASN A 215 4.19 -13.65 -4.28
N VAL A 216 3.63 -14.57 -5.08
CA VAL A 216 2.60 -14.25 -6.06
C VAL A 216 1.28 -14.03 -5.31
N ILE A 217 0.72 -12.82 -5.40
CA ILE A 217 -0.56 -12.46 -4.80
C ILE A 217 -1.72 -13.04 -5.64
N GLY A 218 -1.58 -13.01 -6.95
CA GLY A 218 -2.56 -13.46 -7.91
C GLY A 218 -2.13 -13.08 -9.31
N HIS A 219 -3.09 -13.01 -10.24
CA HIS A 219 -2.80 -12.72 -11.63
C HIS A 219 -3.71 -11.62 -12.16
N TRP A 220 -3.15 -10.79 -13.01
CA TRP A 220 -3.91 -9.84 -13.82
C TRP A 220 -4.03 -10.35 -15.24
N ILE A 221 -5.26 -10.35 -15.78
CA ILE A 221 -5.53 -10.72 -17.16
C ILE A 221 -5.51 -9.45 -18.00
N CYS A 222 -4.53 -9.31 -18.88
CA CYS A 222 -4.46 -8.17 -19.78
C CYS A 222 -5.51 -8.25 -20.89
N PRO A 223 -5.84 -7.14 -21.58
CA PRO A 223 -6.82 -7.15 -22.67
C PRO A 223 -6.49 -8.12 -23.81
N GLN A 224 -5.21 -8.45 -24.01
CA GLN A 224 -4.75 -9.42 -25.01
C GLN A 224 -4.86 -10.89 -24.54
N GLY A 225 -5.39 -11.12 -23.33
CA GLY A 225 -5.62 -12.45 -22.76
C GLY A 225 -4.43 -13.07 -22.03
N ASN A 226 -3.29 -12.39 -21.91
CA ASN A 226 -2.16 -12.88 -21.14
C ASN A 226 -2.45 -12.82 -19.63
N ASN A 227 -2.10 -13.90 -18.95
CA ASN A 227 -2.25 -14.01 -17.50
C ASN A 227 -0.91 -13.68 -16.82
N ILE A 228 -0.79 -12.50 -16.24
CA ILE A 228 0.45 -11.95 -15.72
C ILE A 228 0.45 -12.00 -14.19
N PRO A 229 1.46 -12.63 -13.55
CA PRO A 229 1.57 -12.66 -12.10
C PRO A 229 1.71 -11.26 -11.49
N VAL A 230 0.95 -10.96 -10.45
CA VAL A 230 1.15 -9.81 -9.56
C VAL A 230 1.87 -10.30 -8.33
N VAL A 231 3.05 -9.75 -8.08
CA VAL A 231 3.97 -10.20 -7.04
C VAL A 231 4.06 -9.17 -5.92
N ALA A 232 4.01 -9.62 -4.69
CA ALA A 232 4.34 -8.78 -3.54
C ALA A 232 5.83 -8.37 -3.62
N VAL A 233 6.08 -7.11 -3.83
CA VAL A 233 7.41 -6.50 -3.76
C VAL A 233 7.60 -5.85 -2.39
N ALA A 234 8.77 -5.28 -2.07
CA ALA A 234 8.91 -4.39 -0.94
C ALA A 234 8.06 -3.13 -1.23
N SER A 235 6.78 -3.17 -0.86
CA SER A 235 5.76 -2.26 -1.39
C SER A 235 5.76 -0.86 -0.75
N HIS A 236 6.59 -0.64 0.29
CA HIS A 236 6.94 0.70 0.73
C HIS A 236 8.06 1.26 -0.16
N ASP A 237 7.82 2.37 -0.86
CA ASP A 237 8.74 2.99 -1.83
C ASP A 237 10.17 3.16 -1.31
N THR A 238 10.31 3.60 -0.06
CA THR A 238 11.61 3.75 0.61
C THR A 238 12.29 2.39 0.83
N ALA A 239 11.55 1.32 1.19
CA ALA A 239 12.11 -0.02 1.34
C ALA A 239 12.59 -0.58 -0.01
N SER A 240 11.81 -0.37 -1.08
CA SER A 240 12.23 -0.71 -2.45
C SER A 240 13.51 0.02 -2.85
N ALA A 241 13.61 1.33 -2.53
CA ALA A 241 14.82 2.11 -2.82
C ALA A 241 16.05 1.61 -2.06
N VAL A 242 15.90 1.21 -0.78
CA VAL A 242 17.00 0.64 0.03
C VAL A 242 17.47 -0.69 -0.53
N ILE A 243 16.56 -1.57 -0.98
CA ILE A 243 16.94 -2.86 -1.58
C ILE A 243 17.67 -2.66 -2.91
N ALA A 244 17.34 -1.60 -3.66
CA ALA A 244 17.94 -1.31 -4.97
C ALA A 244 19.31 -0.61 -4.88
N SER A 245 19.72 -0.13 -3.70
CA SER A 245 21.00 0.55 -3.47
C SER A 245 22.08 -0.42 -2.97
#